data_ceb14d3354bc8762747f133fe6ce7c74
#
_entry.id   ceb14d3354bc8762747f133fe6ce7c74
#
_cell.length_a   1.000
_cell.length_b   1.000
_cell.length_c   1.000
_cell.angle_alpha   90.00
_cell.angle_beta   90.00
_cell.angle_gamma   90.00
#
_symmetry.space_group_name_H-M   'P 1'
#
loop_
_entity.id
_entity.type
_entity.pdbx_description
1 polymer ?
#
loop_
_entity_poly.entity_id
_entity_poly.type
_entity_poly.pdbx_seq_one_letter_code
_entity_poly.pdbx_strand_id
1 'polypeptide(L)'
;MLGWVRKRFCSDLAIDLGTTSTQIGLPGEGIRIDEPSVVAVPRGSHRVVGRGAAVGKLAYQMLGRTPEGITAVRPLRHGVISDFELCETMLRYFIRKACGQTMGLRPRVIIAVPGCITPVERRAVFNSAERAGAGRVWLIEESKAAGIGAGLPVSEPLASMICDIGGGTTEVAVLSLADIVASQSIRTAGDTMDDAIVRYLRRRYSLRIGEQTAEQLKIAIGSAAPLDHELTHEVSGLDTASGIPRK
;
A
#
# COMPACT_ATOMS: atom_id res chain seq x y z
N MET A 1 27.49 -4.23 -24.50
CA MET A 1 26.62 -3.53 -25.46
C MET A 1 25.11 -3.82 -25.28
N LEU A 2 24.70 -5.02 -24.91
CA LEU A 2 23.26 -5.33 -24.68
C LEU A 2 22.61 -4.58 -23.48
N GLY A 3 23.38 -4.20 -22.47
CA GLY A 3 22.83 -3.55 -21.27
C GLY A 3 22.28 -2.13 -21.52
N TRP A 4 22.83 -1.39 -22.47
CA TRP A 4 22.36 -0.04 -22.82
C TRP A 4 21.04 -0.09 -23.62
N VAL A 5 20.91 -1.04 -24.53
CA VAL A 5 19.70 -1.28 -25.30
C VAL A 5 18.55 -1.69 -24.36
N ARG A 6 18.84 -2.54 -23.37
CA ARG A 6 17.88 -3.00 -22.37
C ARG A 6 17.35 -1.88 -21.48
N LYS A 7 18.22 -0.96 -21.02
CA LYS A 7 17.80 0.24 -20.26
C LYS A 7 16.83 1.14 -21.01
N ARG A 8 16.86 1.14 -22.33
CA ARG A 8 16.00 1.98 -23.18
C ARG A 8 14.64 1.32 -23.46
N PHE A 9 14.54 0.00 -23.33
CA PHE A 9 13.34 -0.77 -23.74
C PHE A 9 12.65 -1.51 -22.58
N CYS A 10 13.28 -1.63 -21.41
CA CYS A 10 12.71 -2.34 -20.26
C CYS A 10 13.42 -1.91 -19.00
N SER A 11 12.77 -1.12 -18.17
CA SER A 11 13.30 -0.70 -16.89
C SER A 11 13.10 -1.81 -15.85
N ASP A 12 14.08 -1.99 -14.96
CA ASP A 12 13.90 -2.78 -13.75
C ASP A 12 13.02 -1.97 -12.79
N LEU A 13 12.11 -2.63 -12.08
CA LEU A 13 11.18 -2.00 -11.15
C LEU A 13 11.37 -2.55 -9.75
N ALA A 14 11.39 -1.66 -8.76
CA ALA A 14 11.20 -2.01 -7.36
C ALA A 14 9.79 -1.60 -6.95
N ILE A 15 9.00 -2.54 -6.44
CA ILE A 15 7.61 -2.32 -6.04
C ILE A 15 7.48 -2.57 -4.55
N ASP A 16 7.01 -1.58 -3.84
CA ASP A 16 6.41 -1.73 -2.52
C ASP A 16 4.90 -1.89 -2.71
N LEU A 17 4.39 -3.09 -2.42
CA LEU A 17 2.99 -3.44 -2.62
C LEU A 17 2.23 -3.37 -1.29
N GLY A 18 2.07 -2.16 -0.78
CA GLY A 18 1.43 -1.92 0.51
C GLY A 18 -0.10 -1.98 0.50
N THR A 19 -0.69 -2.22 1.67
CA THR A 19 -2.15 -2.25 1.87
C THR A 19 -2.80 -0.91 1.54
N THR A 20 -2.18 0.19 1.92
CA THR A 20 -2.71 1.54 1.75
C THR A 20 -2.23 2.20 0.46
N SER A 21 -0.95 2.06 0.14
CA SER A 21 -0.33 2.65 -1.05
C SER A 21 0.60 1.65 -1.73
N THR A 22 0.73 1.80 -3.04
CA THR A 22 1.72 1.10 -3.86
C THR A 22 2.73 2.10 -4.38
N GLN A 23 4.02 1.84 -4.12
CA GLN A 23 5.12 2.64 -4.63
C GLN A 23 5.92 1.84 -5.65
N ILE A 24 6.34 2.50 -6.74
CA ILE A 24 7.23 1.90 -7.74
C ILE A 24 8.40 2.83 -8.01
N GLY A 25 9.57 2.32 -7.74
CA GLY A 25 10.85 2.96 -8.01
C GLY A 25 11.54 2.39 -9.26
N LEU A 26 12.30 3.25 -9.92
CA LEU A 26 13.17 2.89 -11.04
C LEU A 26 14.64 3.17 -10.67
N PRO A 27 15.57 2.31 -11.08
CA PRO A 27 17.00 2.51 -10.83
C PRO A 27 17.50 3.86 -11.38
N GLY A 28 18.00 4.71 -10.47
CA GLY A 28 18.54 6.02 -10.81
C GLY A 28 17.52 7.13 -11.04
N GLU A 29 16.21 6.83 -10.97
CA GLU A 29 15.14 7.82 -11.13
C GLU A 29 14.36 8.04 -9.82
N GLY A 30 14.51 7.15 -8.83
CA GLY A 30 13.75 7.19 -7.58
C GLY A 30 12.31 6.69 -7.72
N ILE A 31 11.42 7.16 -6.85
CA ILE A 31 10.00 6.77 -6.85
C ILE A 31 9.26 7.47 -8.00
N ARG A 32 8.74 6.68 -8.92
CA ARG A 32 7.98 7.17 -10.08
C ARG A 32 6.47 7.06 -9.92
N ILE A 33 6.01 6.06 -9.19
CA ILE A 33 4.62 5.86 -8.82
C ILE A 33 4.52 5.89 -7.31
N ASP A 34 3.61 6.68 -6.80
CA ASP A 34 3.19 6.71 -5.39
C ASP A 34 1.68 6.95 -5.40
N GLU A 35 0.94 5.85 -5.31
CA GLU A 35 -0.51 5.88 -5.44
C GLU A 35 -1.21 4.95 -4.46
N PRO A 36 -2.43 5.32 -4.00
CA PRO A 36 -3.25 4.46 -3.17
C PRO A 36 -3.51 3.09 -3.82
N SER A 37 -3.45 2.03 -3.02
CA SER A 37 -3.79 0.65 -3.43
C SER A 37 -5.30 0.45 -3.49
N VAL A 38 -5.96 1.18 -4.41
CA VAL A 38 -7.42 1.20 -4.56
C VAL A 38 -7.81 1.01 -6.01
N VAL A 39 -8.89 0.27 -6.26
CA VAL A 39 -9.51 0.11 -7.57
C VAL A 39 -11.01 0.37 -7.49
N ALA A 40 -11.61 0.96 -8.52
CA ALA A 40 -13.05 1.14 -8.60
C ALA A 40 -13.65 0.22 -9.68
N VAL A 41 -14.67 -0.54 -9.27
CA VAL A 41 -15.33 -1.56 -10.09
C VAL A 41 -16.85 -1.39 -10.06
N PRO A 42 -17.59 -1.80 -11.09
CA PRO A 42 -19.03 -1.97 -10.99
C PRO A 42 -19.37 -3.00 -9.91
N ARG A 43 -20.43 -2.78 -9.17
CA ARG A 43 -20.89 -3.67 -8.10
C ARG A 43 -21.08 -5.09 -8.63
N GLY A 44 -20.44 -6.08 -7.99
CA GLY A 44 -20.49 -7.49 -8.42
C GLY A 44 -19.63 -7.81 -9.65
N SER A 45 -18.71 -6.94 -10.02
CA SER A 45 -17.78 -7.15 -11.14
C SER A 45 -16.32 -7.01 -10.68
N HIS A 46 -15.41 -7.74 -11.31
CA HIS A 46 -13.95 -7.58 -11.15
C HIS A 46 -13.32 -6.72 -12.27
N ARG A 47 -14.15 -6.10 -13.13
CA ARG A 47 -13.66 -5.22 -14.19
C ARG A 47 -13.55 -3.78 -13.70
N VAL A 48 -12.36 -3.21 -13.78
CA VAL A 48 -12.13 -1.82 -13.37
C VAL A 48 -12.87 -0.84 -14.27
N VAL A 49 -13.51 0.17 -13.67
CA VAL A 49 -14.25 1.24 -14.36
C VAL A 49 -13.32 2.03 -15.29
N GLY A 50 -13.86 2.60 -16.36
CA GLY A 50 -13.12 3.47 -17.27
C GLY A 50 -12.03 2.75 -18.07
N ARG A 51 -12.27 1.50 -18.50
CA ARG A 51 -11.29 0.67 -19.22
C ARG A 51 -9.96 0.47 -18.50
N GLY A 52 -10.00 0.40 -17.16
CA GLY A 52 -8.82 0.23 -16.32
C GLY A 52 -8.21 1.53 -15.79
N ALA A 53 -8.83 2.69 -16.03
CA ALA A 53 -8.31 3.96 -15.56
C ALA A 53 -8.65 4.28 -14.09
N ALA A 54 -9.70 3.67 -13.54
CA ALA A 54 -10.12 3.91 -12.16
C ALA A 54 -9.30 3.07 -11.15
N VAL A 55 -8.01 3.39 -11.07
CA VAL A 55 -7.00 2.78 -10.19
C VAL A 55 -6.23 3.90 -9.49
N GLY A 56 -5.75 3.65 -8.29
CA GLY A 56 -4.90 4.59 -7.56
C GLY A 56 -5.64 5.82 -7.09
N LYS A 57 -5.07 6.99 -7.30
CA LYS A 57 -5.62 8.28 -6.84
C LYS A 57 -7.05 8.52 -7.30
N LEU A 58 -7.37 8.15 -8.55
CA LEU A 58 -8.72 8.32 -9.08
C LEU A 58 -9.74 7.43 -8.35
N ALA A 59 -9.41 6.16 -8.12
CA ALA A 59 -10.26 5.25 -7.37
C ALA A 59 -10.38 5.65 -5.88
N TYR A 60 -9.31 6.15 -5.28
CA TYR A 60 -9.30 6.63 -3.90
C TYR A 60 -10.24 7.81 -3.69
N GLN A 61 -10.32 8.75 -4.63
CA GLN A 61 -11.28 9.86 -4.57
C GLN A 61 -12.75 9.39 -4.58
N MET A 62 -13.00 8.19 -5.10
CA MET A 62 -14.31 7.57 -5.13
C MET A 62 -14.65 6.77 -3.87
N LEU A 63 -13.68 6.51 -3.00
CA LEU A 63 -13.86 5.70 -1.79
C LEU A 63 -14.88 6.37 -0.84
N GLY A 64 -15.94 5.65 -0.47
CA GLY A 64 -17.02 6.18 0.36
C GLY A 64 -17.95 7.20 -0.32
N ARG A 65 -17.72 7.53 -1.60
CA ARG A 65 -18.50 8.51 -2.38
C ARG A 65 -18.88 8.00 -3.77
N THR A 66 -18.89 6.68 -3.94
CA THR A 66 -19.22 6.06 -5.24
C THR A 66 -20.69 6.24 -5.59
N PRO A 67 -21.01 6.52 -6.88
CA PRO A 67 -22.40 6.43 -7.37
C PRO A 67 -22.99 5.04 -7.17
N GLU A 68 -24.31 4.96 -7.19
CA GLU A 68 -25.03 3.68 -7.14
C GLU A 68 -24.53 2.78 -8.30
N GLY A 69 -24.13 1.54 -7.95
CA GLY A 69 -23.59 0.59 -8.94
C GLY A 69 -22.06 0.56 -9.09
N ILE A 70 -21.29 1.46 -8.46
CA ILE A 70 -19.83 1.42 -8.42
C ILE A 70 -19.37 1.18 -6.98
N THR A 71 -18.28 0.44 -6.81
CA THR A 71 -17.61 0.24 -5.51
C THR A 71 -16.13 0.47 -5.66
N ALA A 72 -15.54 1.31 -4.80
CA ALA A 72 -14.09 1.43 -4.67
C ALA A 72 -13.63 0.46 -3.57
N VAL A 73 -12.62 -0.35 -3.88
CA VAL A 73 -12.13 -1.42 -2.98
C VAL A 73 -10.61 -1.42 -2.91
N ARG A 74 -10.07 -1.89 -1.78
CA ARG A 74 -8.66 -2.17 -1.60
C ARG A 74 -8.41 -3.66 -1.88
N PRO A 75 -7.59 -4.02 -2.90
CA PRO A 75 -7.29 -5.42 -3.22
C PRO A 75 -6.40 -6.10 -2.18
N LEU A 76 -5.74 -5.31 -1.33
CA LEU A 76 -4.90 -5.79 -0.23
C LEU A 76 -5.54 -5.39 1.11
N ARG A 77 -5.43 -6.29 2.10
CA ARG A 77 -5.84 -6.04 3.49
C ARG A 77 -4.85 -6.70 4.43
N HIS A 78 -4.44 -5.97 5.47
CA HIS A 78 -3.52 -6.49 6.48
C HIS A 78 -2.25 -7.15 5.88
N GLY A 79 -1.67 -6.53 4.86
CA GLY A 79 -0.46 -6.99 4.20
C GLY A 79 -0.64 -8.16 3.23
N VAL A 80 -1.88 -8.63 2.96
CA VAL A 80 -2.15 -9.75 2.08
C VAL A 80 -3.14 -9.42 0.97
N ILE A 81 -3.04 -10.15 -0.15
CA ILE A 81 -4.00 -10.01 -1.26
C ILE A 81 -5.34 -10.62 -0.84
N SER A 82 -6.37 -9.78 -0.79
CA SER A 82 -7.76 -10.20 -0.51
C SER A 82 -8.56 -10.46 -1.79
N ASP A 83 -8.15 -9.87 -2.91
CA ASP A 83 -8.75 -10.08 -4.23
C ASP A 83 -7.64 -10.13 -5.31
N PHE A 84 -7.42 -11.33 -5.86
CA PHE A 84 -6.33 -11.59 -6.79
C PHE A 84 -6.53 -10.91 -8.14
N GLU A 85 -7.76 -10.89 -8.67
CA GLU A 85 -8.04 -10.31 -9.99
C GLU A 85 -7.91 -8.79 -9.97
N LEU A 86 -8.37 -8.16 -8.89
CA LEU A 86 -8.23 -6.73 -8.72
C LEU A 86 -6.78 -6.32 -8.43
N CYS A 87 -6.04 -7.11 -7.64
CA CYS A 87 -4.61 -6.89 -7.40
C CYS A 87 -3.80 -7.00 -8.70
N GLU A 88 -4.04 -8.03 -9.51
CA GLU A 88 -3.41 -8.19 -10.82
C GLU A 88 -3.70 -6.99 -11.74
N THR A 89 -4.96 -6.55 -11.78
CA THR A 89 -5.37 -5.41 -12.60
C THR A 89 -4.71 -4.10 -12.13
N MET A 90 -4.63 -3.89 -10.83
CA MET A 90 -3.94 -2.76 -10.21
C MET A 90 -2.44 -2.77 -10.54
N LEU A 91 -1.76 -3.88 -10.31
CA LEU A 91 -0.35 -4.05 -10.63
C LEU A 91 -0.08 -3.83 -12.12
N ARG A 92 -0.92 -4.39 -13.00
CA ARG A 92 -0.80 -4.20 -14.46
C ARG A 92 -0.89 -2.73 -14.84
N TYR A 93 -1.81 -1.99 -14.23
CA TYR A 93 -1.94 -0.56 -14.44
C TYR A 93 -0.68 0.19 -13.99
N PHE A 94 -0.20 -0.07 -12.79
CA PHE A 94 0.97 0.61 -12.25
C PHE A 94 2.26 0.27 -12.97
N ILE A 95 2.48 -1.00 -13.32
CA ILE A 95 3.64 -1.43 -14.11
C ILE A 95 3.65 -0.73 -15.48
N ARG A 96 2.50 -0.69 -16.17
CA ARG A 96 2.38 0.02 -17.45
C ARG A 96 2.65 1.52 -17.31
N LYS A 97 2.11 2.12 -16.27
CA LYS A 97 2.31 3.55 -15.97
C LYS A 97 3.77 3.86 -15.65
N ALA A 98 4.45 2.99 -14.89
CA ALA A 98 5.87 3.13 -14.55
C ALA A 98 6.79 2.95 -15.78
N CYS A 99 6.51 1.96 -16.62
CA CYS A 99 7.31 1.69 -17.83
C CYS A 99 7.05 2.67 -18.97
N GLY A 100 5.94 3.42 -18.96
CA GLY A 100 5.52 4.23 -20.07
C GLY A 100 5.12 3.40 -21.29
N GLN A 101 5.20 3.99 -22.50
CA GLN A 101 4.86 3.30 -23.76
C GLN A 101 6.02 2.45 -24.33
N THR A 102 6.92 1.94 -23.51
CA THR A 102 8.00 1.09 -24.00
C THR A 102 7.44 -0.23 -24.49
N MET A 103 7.29 -0.35 -25.78
CA MET A 103 6.79 -1.56 -26.45
C MET A 103 7.86 -2.67 -26.41
N GLY A 104 7.50 -3.83 -25.87
CA GLY A 104 8.07 -5.09 -26.29
C GLY A 104 8.78 -5.95 -25.23
N LEU A 105 9.40 -5.40 -24.20
CA LEU A 105 10.09 -6.18 -23.18
C LEU A 105 9.40 -6.07 -21.82
N ARG A 106 9.13 -7.24 -21.21
CA ARG A 106 8.57 -7.28 -19.85
C ARG A 106 9.63 -6.87 -18.83
N PRO A 107 9.29 -5.99 -17.85
CA PRO A 107 10.24 -5.54 -16.83
C PRO A 107 10.63 -6.68 -15.89
N ARG A 108 11.84 -6.61 -15.36
CA ARG A 108 12.23 -7.37 -14.16
C ARG A 108 11.72 -6.61 -12.96
N VAL A 109 11.14 -7.33 -12.01
CA VAL A 109 10.45 -6.71 -10.86
C VAL A 109 10.95 -7.34 -9.58
N ILE A 110 11.33 -6.53 -8.60
CA ILE A 110 11.48 -6.93 -7.21
C ILE A 110 10.30 -6.34 -6.42
N ILE A 111 9.63 -7.17 -5.61
CA ILE A 111 8.46 -6.76 -4.82
C ILE A 111 8.76 -6.98 -3.35
N ALA A 112 8.57 -5.93 -2.54
CA ALA A 112 8.59 -6.03 -1.09
C ALA A 112 7.32 -6.73 -0.60
N VAL A 113 7.48 -7.64 0.36
CA VAL A 113 6.39 -8.41 0.96
C VAL A 113 6.60 -8.48 2.48
N PRO A 114 5.53 -8.48 3.29
CA PRO A 114 5.65 -8.66 4.73
C PRO A 114 6.33 -10.00 5.10
N GLY A 115 7.15 -9.99 6.14
CA GLY A 115 7.83 -11.19 6.60
C GLY A 115 6.90 -12.27 7.17
N CYS A 116 5.70 -11.86 7.63
CA CYS A 116 4.70 -12.76 8.22
C CYS A 116 3.80 -13.49 7.20
N ILE A 117 3.98 -13.29 5.90
CA ILE A 117 3.12 -13.94 4.91
C ILE A 117 3.45 -15.43 4.75
N THR A 118 2.40 -16.21 4.55
CA THR A 118 2.50 -17.64 4.29
C THR A 118 3.14 -17.94 2.92
N PRO A 119 3.69 -19.15 2.69
CA PRO A 119 4.16 -19.56 1.38
C PRO A 119 3.09 -19.45 0.27
N VAL A 120 1.81 -19.65 0.62
CA VAL A 120 0.68 -19.51 -0.32
C VAL A 120 0.48 -18.05 -0.70
N GLU A 121 0.47 -17.14 0.26
CA GLU A 121 0.37 -15.70 0.02
C GLU A 121 1.57 -15.17 -0.78
N ARG A 122 2.79 -15.63 -0.45
CA ARG A 122 4.02 -15.32 -1.22
C ARG A 122 3.88 -15.76 -2.67
N ARG A 123 3.38 -16.97 -2.90
CA ARG A 123 3.12 -17.48 -4.26
C ARG A 123 2.04 -16.68 -4.99
N ALA A 124 1.04 -16.21 -4.27
CA ALA A 124 -0.01 -15.37 -4.82
C ALA A 124 0.52 -14.03 -5.34
N VAL A 125 1.36 -13.34 -4.57
CA VAL A 125 2.02 -12.09 -5.01
C VAL A 125 2.87 -12.33 -6.25
N PHE A 126 3.68 -13.40 -6.24
CA PHE A 126 4.52 -13.78 -7.38
C PHE A 126 3.68 -13.96 -8.66
N ASN A 127 2.63 -14.80 -8.58
CA ASN A 127 1.76 -15.09 -9.72
C ASN A 127 1.01 -13.84 -10.22
N SER A 128 0.54 -12.99 -9.30
CA SER A 128 -0.15 -11.73 -9.67
C SER A 128 0.78 -10.80 -10.44
N ALA A 129 2.05 -10.69 -10.04
CA ALA A 129 3.02 -9.87 -10.75
C ALA A 129 3.35 -10.42 -12.15
N GLU A 130 3.53 -11.73 -12.29
CA GLU A 130 3.76 -12.34 -13.61
C GLU A 130 2.58 -12.12 -14.56
N ARG A 131 1.34 -12.31 -14.09
CA ARG A 131 0.11 -12.07 -14.85
C ARG A 131 -0.10 -10.58 -15.15
N ALA A 132 0.34 -9.71 -14.25
CA ALA A 132 0.33 -8.27 -14.47
C ALA A 132 1.30 -7.80 -15.57
N GLY A 133 2.21 -8.67 -16.01
CA GLY A 133 3.11 -8.41 -17.12
C GLY A 133 4.59 -8.29 -16.74
N ALA A 134 4.97 -8.63 -15.51
CA ALA A 134 6.38 -8.77 -15.14
C ALA A 134 7.04 -9.91 -15.94
N GLY A 135 8.28 -9.70 -16.38
CA GLY A 135 9.06 -10.70 -17.11
C GLY A 135 9.86 -11.61 -16.20
N ARG A 136 10.27 -11.11 -15.07
CA ARG A 136 10.94 -11.86 -14.00
C ARG A 136 10.63 -11.20 -12.67
N VAL A 137 10.29 -12.01 -11.68
CA VAL A 137 9.84 -11.52 -10.36
C VAL A 137 10.78 -12.06 -9.28
N TRP A 138 11.15 -11.20 -8.35
CA TRP A 138 11.78 -11.54 -7.08
C TRP A 138 10.97 -10.95 -5.95
N LEU A 139 10.99 -11.62 -4.81
CA LEU A 139 10.37 -11.13 -3.59
C LEU A 139 11.46 -10.87 -2.54
N ILE A 140 11.34 -9.76 -1.83
CA ILE A 140 12.19 -9.35 -0.72
C ILE A 140 11.29 -9.04 0.49
N GLU A 141 11.75 -9.31 1.71
CA GLU A 141 11.03 -8.90 2.92
C GLU A 141 11.05 -7.36 3.07
N GLU A 142 9.88 -6.79 3.44
CA GLU A 142 9.70 -5.34 3.63
C GLU A 142 10.74 -4.76 4.60
N SER A 143 10.95 -5.40 5.74
CA SER A 143 11.95 -4.96 6.74
C SER A 143 13.38 -4.93 6.18
N LYS A 144 13.76 -5.86 5.30
CA LYS A 144 15.06 -5.86 4.62
C LYS A 144 15.15 -4.72 3.61
N ALA A 145 14.11 -4.52 2.82
CA ALA A 145 14.03 -3.42 1.86
C ALA A 145 14.07 -2.05 2.57
N ALA A 146 13.32 -1.91 3.68
CA ALA A 146 13.29 -0.71 4.51
C ALA A 146 14.65 -0.43 5.15
N GLY A 147 15.34 -1.45 5.68
CA GLY A 147 16.70 -1.30 6.21
C GLY A 147 17.70 -0.79 5.18
N ILE A 148 17.65 -1.32 3.96
CA ILE A 148 18.47 -0.84 2.83
C ILE A 148 18.11 0.60 2.49
N GLY A 149 16.81 0.91 2.39
CA GLY A 149 16.33 2.25 2.05
C GLY A 149 16.66 3.32 3.09
N ALA A 150 16.71 2.92 4.37
CA ALA A 150 17.13 3.78 5.49
C ALA A 150 18.67 3.96 5.57
N GLY A 151 19.43 3.30 4.69
CA GLY A 151 20.90 3.38 4.70
C GLY A 151 21.55 2.67 5.88
N LEU A 152 20.88 1.70 6.50
CA LEU A 152 21.46 0.90 7.56
C LEU A 152 22.59 0.02 7.02
N PRO A 153 23.66 -0.25 7.79
CA PRO A 153 24.79 -1.09 7.37
C PRO A 153 24.40 -2.57 7.41
N VAL A 154 23.34 -2.93 6.66
CA VAL A 154 22.72 -4.26 6.72
C VAL A 154 23.65 -5.40 6.32
N SER A 155 24.69 -5.14 5.51
CA SER A 155 25.67 -6.14 5.06
C SER A 155 26.81 -6.35 6.04
N GLU A 156 26.93 -5.48 7.05
CA GLU A 156 28.01 -5.56 8.04
C GLU A 156 27.66 -6.52 9.20
N PRO A 157 28.66 -7.01 9.94
CA PRO A 157 28.43 -7.84 11.13
C PRO A 157 27.97 -7.00 12.33
N LEU A 158 27.07 -6.07 12.09
CA LEU A 158 26.45 -5.19 13.06
C LEU A 158 24.95 -5.44 13.08
N ALA A 159 24.36 -5.54 14.29
CA ALA A 159 22.92 -5.65 14.43
C ALA A 159 22.28 -4.28 14.25
N SER A 160 21.43 -4.15 13.24
CA SER A 160 20.59 -2.98 13.01
C SER A 160 19.13 -3.35 13.20
N MET A 161 18.38 -2.56 13.95
CA MET A 161 16.95 -2.78 14.15
C MET A 161 16.14 -1.78 13.32
N ILE A 162 15.09 -2.26 12.65
CA ILE A 162 14.12 -1.48 11.91
C ILE A 162 12.73 -1.75 12.45
N CYS A 163 11.90 -0.70 12.54
CA CYS A 163 10.48 -0.80 12.81
C CYS A 163 9.74 -0.14 11.64
N ASP A 164 9.01 -0.94 10.90
CA ASP A 164 8.19 -0.52 9.77
C ASP A 164 6.72 -0.53 10.18
N ILE A 165 6.05 0.62 10.08
CA ILE A 165 4.65 0.81 10.44
C ILE A 165 3.90 1.23 9.19
N GLY A 166 3.29 0.25 8.51
CA GLY A 166 2.52 0.46 7.30
C GLY A 166 1.05 0.81 7.55
N GLY A 167 0.22 0.61 6.52
CA GLY A 167 -1.24 0.69 6.66
C GLY A 167 -1.85 -0.55 7.31
N GLY A 168 -1.45 -1.74 6.88
CA GLY A 168 -2.04 -3.00 7.30
C GLY A 168 -1.21 -3.81 8.30
N THR A 169 0.10 -3.60 8.35
CA THR A 169 1.06 -4.37 9.15
C THR A 169 2.04 -3.45 9.86
N THR A 170 2.49 -3.87 11.04
CA THR A 170 3.67 -3.33 11.71
C THR A 170 4.68 -4.45 11.86
N GLU A 171 5.90 -4.22 11.43
CA GLU A 171 6.99 -5.18 11.44
C GLU A 171 8.22 -4.62 12.15
N VAL A 172 8.80 -5.41 13.06
CA VAL A 172 10.08 -5.08 13.69
C VAL A 172 11.06 -6.19 13.33
N ALA A 173 12.22 -5.80 12.82
CA ALA A 173 13.26 -6.76 12.45
C ALA A 173 14.64 -6.31 12.89
N VAL A 174 15.48 -7.29 13.23
CA VAL A 174 16.92 -7.12 13.44
C VAL A 174 17.65 -7.70 12.24
N LEU A 175 18.47 -6.86 11.61
CA LEU A 175 19.22 -7.16 10.40
C LEU A 175 20.72 -7.24 10.73
N SER A 176 21.40 -8.24 10.20
CA SER A 176 22.87 -8.37 10.26
C SER A 176 23.34 -9.28 9.13
N LEU A 177 24.53 -9.00 8.58
CA LEU A 177 25.14 -9.82 7.52
C LEU A 177 24.20 -10.05 6.31
N ALA A 178 23.47 -9.00 5.93
CA ALA A 178 22.50 -8.98 4.85
C ALA A 178 21.31 -9.95 5.05
N ASP A 179 21.06 -10.41 6.27
CA ASP A 179 19.92 -11.28 6.57
C ASP A 179 19.12 -10.81 7.79
N ILE A 180 17.91 -11.37 7.96
CA ILE A 180 17.05 -11.12 9.12
C ILE A 180 17.42 -12.11 10.22
N VAL A 181 17.95 -11.60 11.33
CA VAL A 181 18.32 -12.40 12.50
C VAL A 181 17.10 -12.72 13.35
N ALA A 182 16.19 -11.77 13.50
CA ALA A 182 14.94 -11.91 14.22
C ALA A 182 13.91 -10.93 13.65
N SER A 183 12.64 -11.33 13.59
CA SER A 183 11.55 -10.46 13.23
C SER A 183 10.27 -10.82 13.96
N GLN A 184 9.43 -9.79 14.16
CA GLN A 184 8.08 -9.92 14.67
C GLN A 184 7.18 -9.03 13.85
N SER A 185 6.04 -9.55 13.41
CA SER A 185 5.06 -8.80 12.66
C SER A 185 3.68 -8.96 13.29
N ILE A 186 2.92 -7.85 13.27
CA ILE A 186 1.52 -7.82 13.71
C ILE A 186 0.65 -7.17 12.64
N ARG A 187 -0.60 -7.60 12.56
CA ARG A 187 -1.63 -7.03 11.65
C ARG A 187 -2.39 -5.89 12.32
N THR A 188 -1.64 -5.00 12.98
CA THR A 188 -2.15 -3.78 13.64
C THR A 188 -1.28 -2.63 13.19
N ALA A 189 -1.86 -1.67 12.47
CA ALA A 189 -1.14 -0.55 11.88
C ALA A 189 -2.12 0.60 11.57
N GLY A 190 -1.81 1.44 10.58
CA GLY A 190 -2.56 2.65 10.25
C GLY A 190 -4.06 2.44 10.07
N ASP A 191 -4.48 1.41 9.35
CA ASP A 191 -5.91 1.11 9.12
C ASP A 191 -6.64 0.77 10.43
N THR A 192 -5.97 0.06 11.35
CA THR A 192 -6.53 -0.27 12.68
C THR A 192 -6.70 0.99 13.54
N MET A 193 -5.77 1.94 13.41
CA MET A 193 -5.86 3.25 14.09
C MET A 193 -7.05 4.05 13.55
N ASP A 194 -7.26 4.08 12.23
CA ASP A 194 -8.39 4.75 11.60
C ASP A 194 -9.73 4.15 12.04
N ASP A 195 -9.83 2.83 12.06
CA ASP A 195 -10.99 2.12 12.59
C ASP A 195 -11.26 2.44 14.07
N ALA A 196 -10.22 2.60 14.87
CA ALA A 196 -10.35 2.99 16.27
C ALA A 196 -10.93 4.41 16.41
N ILE A 197 -10.49 5.35 15.57
CA ILE A 197 -11.01 6.73 15.50
C ILE A 197 -12.50 6.71 15.11
N VAL A 198 -12.86 5.97 14.05
CA VAL A 198 -14.27 5.84 13.62
C VAL A 198 -15.14 5.31 14.75
N ARG A 199 -14.69 4.23 15.42
CA ARG A 199 -15.42 3.66 16.57
C ARG A 199 -15.54 4.62 17.74
N TYR A 200 -14.47 5.35 18.05
CA TYR A 200 -14.47 6.35 19.13
C TYR A 200 -15.46 7.46 18.88
N LEU A 201 -15.43 8.10 17.71
CA LEU A 201 -16.35 9.20 17.35
C LEU A 201 -17.79 8.72 17.34
N ARG A 202 -18.05 7.52 16.83
CA ARG A 202 -19.39 6.92 16.82
C ARG A 202 -19.92 6.70 18.25
N ARG A 203 -19.09 6.13 19.14
CA ARG A 203 -19.51 5.81 20.53
C ARG A 203 -19.63 7.05 21.41
N ARG A 204 -18.67 7.97 21.31
CA ARG A 204 -18.58 9.12 22.22
C ARG A 204 -19.45 10.29 21.79
N TYR A 205 -19.55 10.49 20.48
CA TYR A 205 -20.23 11.67 19.91
C TYR A 205 -21.44 11.34 19.03
N SER A 206 -21.80 10.07 18.87
CA SER A 206 -22.83 9.61 17.94
C SER A 206 -22.58 10.11 16.50
N LEU A 207 -21.32 10.28 16.12
CA LEU A 207 -20.92 10.84 14.86
C LEU A 207 -20.33 9.73 13.97
N ARG A 208 -20.93 9.51 12.80
CA ARG A 208 -20.44 8.59 11.79
C ARG A 208 -19.59 9.34 10.77
N ILE A 209 -18.32 8.97 10.66
CA ILE A 209 -17.38 9.48 9.66
C ILE A 209 -16.94 8.36 8.73
N GLY A 210 -16.37 8.71 7.57
CA GLY A 210 -15.73 7.79 6.64
C GLY A 210 -14.26 7.53 6.98
N GLU A 211 -13.70 6.46 6.37
CA GLU A 211 -12.30 6.04 6.51
C GLU A 211 -11.33 7.18 6.17
N GLN A 212 -11.54 7.87 5.06
CA GLN A 212 -10.68 9.02 4.65
C GLN A 212 -10.66 10.14 5.69
N THR A 213 -11.80 10.42 6.33
CA THR A 213 -11.89 11.45 7.39
C THR A 213 -11.12 11.00 8.63
N ALA A 214 -11.21 9.72 8.99
CA ALA A 214 -10.45 9.17 10.12
C ALA A 214 -8.94 9.22 9.87
N GLU A 215 -8.49 8.85 8.67
CA GLU A 215 -7.09 8.96 8.25
C GLU A 215 -6.59 10.41 8.32
N GLN A 216 -7.38 11.36 7.82
CA GLN A 216 -7.05 12.79 7.92
C GLN A 216 -6.92 13.26 9.37
N LEU A 217 -7.83 12.83 10.26
CA LEU A 217 -7.74 13.15 11.69
C LEU A 217 -6.49 12.56 12.33
N LYS A 218 -6.19 11.27 12.04
CA LYS A 218 -4.97 10.61 12.51
C LYS A 218 -3.72 11.41 12.13
N ILE A 219 -3.63 11.82 10.85
CA ILE A 219 -2.48 12.58 10.34
C ILE A 219 -2.40 13.97 10.94
N ALA A 220 -3.56 14.64 11.11
CA ALA A 220 -3.60 16.02 11.55
C ALA A 220 -3.28 16.21 13.03
N ILE A 221 -3.75 15.31 13.91
CA ILE A 221 -3.65 15.46 15.37
C ILE A 221 -3.07 14.24 16.09
N GLY A 222 -2.73 13.16 15.36
CA GLY A 222 -2.13 11.97 15.96
C GLY A 222 -0.71 12.25 16.44
N SER A 223 -0.38 11.75 17.64
CA SER A 223 0.96 11.81 18.20
C SER A 223 1.30 10.51 18.91
N ALA A 224 2.52 10.04 18.75
CA ALA A 224 3.06 8.88 19.46
C ALA A 224 3.69 9.25 20.82
N ALA A 225 3.82 10.55 21.11
CA ALA A 225 4.38 11.05 22.35
C ALA A 225 3.46 12.12 22.96
N PRO A 226 3.51 12.35 24.27
CA PRO A 226 2.83 13.48 24.88
C PRO A 226 3.24 14.79 24.21
N LEU A 227 2.28 15.66 24.01
CA LEU A 227 2.49 17.01 23.46
C LEU A 227 2.35 18.04 24.57
N ASP A 228 3.09 19.13 24.47
CA ASP A 228 2.99 20.27 25.41
C ASP A 228 1.60 20.94 25.32
N HIS A 229 0.98 20.88 24.14
CA HIS A 229 -0.36 21.39 23.89
C HIS A 229 -1.19 20.36 23.14
N GLU A 230 -2.44 20.14 23.56
CA GLU A 230 -3.37 19.27 22.84
C GLU A 230 -3.73 19.86 21.47
N LEU A 231 -3.61 19.05 20.43
CA LEU A 231 -4.07 19.41 19.09
C LEU A 231 -5.58 19.16 18.99
N THR A 232 -6.28 20.08 18.36
CA THR A 232 -7.71 19.97 18.10
C THR A 232 -8.01 20.07 16.62
N HIS A 233 -9.03 19.34 16.17
CA HIS A 233 -9.46 19.37 14.77
C HIS A 233 -10.98 19.30 14.69
N GLU A 234 -11.58 20.14 13.87
CA GLU A 234 -13.02 20.10 13.62
C GLU A 234 -13.34 18.99 12.60
N VAL A 235 -14.32 18.18 12.93
CA VAL A 235 -14.73 17.07 12.07
C VAL A 235 -16.21 17.13 11.74
N SER A 236 -16.55 16.89 10.48
CA SER A 236 -17.93 16.77 10.01
C SER A 236 -18.26 15.32 9.73
N GLY A 237 -19.46 14.91 10.11
CA GLY A 237 -19.96 13.57 9.88
C GLY A 237 -21.48 13.53 9.92
N LEU A 238 -22.05 12.32 9.87
CA LEU A 238 -23.48 12.12 10.00
C LEU A 238 -23.83 11.75 11.45
N ASP A 239 -24.76 12.46 12.04
CA ASP A 239 -25.33 12.07 13.32
C ASP A 239 -26.03 10.70 13.19
N THR A 240 -25.70 9.75 14.06
CA THR A 240 -26.19 8.35 13.92
C THR A 240 -27.67 8.18 14.24
N ALA A 241 -28.27 9.12 14.97
CA ALA A 241 -29.69 9.08 15.35
C ALA A 241 -30.58 9.74 14.29
N SER A 242 -30.19 10.95 13.85
CA SER A 242 -30.99 11.74 12.90
C SER A 242 -30.62 11.54 11.44
N GLY A 243 -29.40 11.03 11.16
CA GLY A 243 -28.87 10.94 9.81
C GLY A 243 -28.50 12.29 9.18
N ILE A 244 -28.57 13.38 9.96
CA ILE A 244 -28.29 14.76 9.49
C ILE A 244 -26.78 15.04 9.61
N PRO A 245 -26.17 15.74 8.63
CA PRO A 245 -24.79 16.22 8.77
C PRO A 245 -24.62 17.10 10.01
N ARG A 246 -23.58 16.84 10.80
CA ARG A 246 -23.20 17.61 12.00
C ARG A 246 -21.68 17.82 12.01
N LYS A 247 -21.28 18.94 12.58
CA LYS A 247 -19.89 19.32 12.83
C LYS A 247 -19.54 19.21 14.30
#